data_e1a4b376c6ebbba4f599dba6d56ac58d
#
_entry.id   e1a4b376c6ebbba4f599dba6d56ac58d
#
_cell.length_a   1.000
_cell.length_b   1.000
_cell.length_c   1.000
_cell.angle_alpha   90.00
_cell.angle_beta   90.00
_cell.angle_gamma   90.00
#
_symmetry.space_group_name_H-M   'P 1'
#
loop_
_entity.id
_entity.type
_entity.pdbx_description
1 polymer ?
#
loop_
_entity_poly.entity_id
_entity_poly.type
_entity_poly.pdbx_seq_one_letter_code
_entity_poly.pdbx_strand_id
1 'polypeptide(L)' 'KKSKLYKKLSPKMRDAVDDIFTKMDSKPQDFLNTFEKTIQQISKKYRVSEKELMGYFEKEMLTI' A
#
# COMPACT_ATOMS: atom_id res chain seq x y z
N LYS A 1 7.81 3.58 11.82
CA LYS A 1 6.93 2.89 12.76
C LYS A 1 5.69 2.38 12.06
N LYS A 2 5.26 1.19 12.44
CA LYS A 2 4.06 0.59 11.85
C LYS A 2 2.84 1.01 12.65
N SER A 3 1.78 1.39 11.95
CA SER A 3 0.52 1.78 12.59
C SER A 3 -0.23 0.56 13.12
N LYS A 4 -1.27 0.81 13.91
CA LYS A 4 -2.14 -0.26 14.37
C LYS A 4 -2.85 -0.91 13.20
N LEU A 5 -3.20 -0.14 12.18
CA LEU A 5 -3.84 -0.67 10.99
C LEU A 5 -2.91 -1.68 10.29
N TYR A 6 -1.64 -1.34 10.19
CA TYR A 6 -0.66 -2.23 9.59
C TYR A 6 -0.61 -3.57 10.34
N LYS A 7 -0.60 -3.52 11.65
CA LYS A 7 -0.50 -4.73 12.47
C LYS A 7 -1.72 -5.65 12.32
N LYS A 8 -2.86 -5.08 11.95
CA LYS A 8 -4.08 -5.85 11.74
C LYS A 8 -4.16 -6.50 10.37
N LEU A 9 -3.27 -6.15 9.47
CA LEU A 9 -3.28 -6.69 8.12
C LEU A 9 -2.87 -8.16 8.10
N SER A 10 -3.43 -8.90 7.13
CA SER A 10 -2.97 -10.27 6.89
C SER A 10 -1.53 -10.24 6.37
N PRO A 11 -0.80 -11.38 6.44
CA PRO A 11 0.57 -11.41 5.92
C PRO A 11 0.67 -10.96 4.47
N LYS A 12 -0.26 -11.36 3.62
CA LYS A 12 -0.26 -10.94 2.21
C LYS A 12 -0.41 -9.43 2.08
N MET A 13 -1.34 -8.87 2.85
CA MET A 13 -1.55 -7.42 2.82
C MET A 13 -0.33 -6.67 3.34
N ARG A 14 0.32 -7.17 4.39
CA ARG A 14 1.52 -6.53 4.90
C ARG A 14 2.64 -6.53 3.86
N ASP A 15 2.81 -7.65 3.16
CA ASP A 15 3.83 -7.73 2.12
C ASP A 15 3.52 -6.75 0.99
N ALA A 16 2.26 -6.65 0.60
CA ALA A 16 1.85 -5.71 -0.45
C ALA A 16 2.11 -4.27 -0.02
N VAL A 17 1.74 -3.92 1.21
CA VAL A 17 1.94 -2.58 1.73
C VAL A 17 3.43 -2.24 1.82
N ASP A 18 4.24 -3.18 2.29
CA ASP A 18 5.69 -2.98 2.38
C ASP A 18 6.30 -2.72 1.00
N ASP A 19 5.85 -3.46 -0.02
CA ASP A 19 6.33 -3.26 -1.38
C ASP A 19 5.99 -1.86 -1.87
N ILE A 20 4.77 -1.39 -1.59
CA ILE A 20 4.35 -0.06 -1.99
C ILE A 20 5.20 1.00 -1.29
N PHE A 21 5.45 0.84 0.01
CA PHE A 21 6.31 1.79 0.73
C PHE A 21 7.72 1.82 0.16
N THR A 22 8.25 0.66 -0.22
CA THR A 22 9.57 0.59 -0.83
C THR A 22 9.61 1.39 -2.13
N LYS A 23 8.59 1.24 -2.97
CA LYS A 23 8.50 1.96 -4.23
C LYS A 23 8.35 3.47 -4.00
N MET A 24 7.58 3.84 -2.98
CA MET A 24 7.41 5.23 -2.61
C MET A 24 8.75 5.86 -2.20
N ASP A 25 9.52 5.15 -1.40
CA ASP A 25 10.82 5.64 -0.94
C ASP A 25 11.82 5.73 -2.08
N SER A 26 11.75 4.81 -3.05
CA SER A 26 12.68 4.79 -4.17
C SER A 26 12.44 5.94 -5.14
N LYS A 27 11.17 6.23 -5.43
CA LYS A 27 10.81 7.25 -6.41
C LYS A 27 9.63 8.08 -5.92
N PRO A 28 9.84 8.92 -4.90
CA PRO A 28 8.72 9.67 -4.32
C PRO A 28 8.06 10.62 -5.30
N GLN A 29 8.81 11.17 -6.25
CA GLN A 29 8.25 12.11 -7.23
C GLN A 29 7.32 11.42 -8.21
N ASP A 30 7.67 10.20 -8.63
CA ASP A 30 6.87 9.44 -9.59
C ASP A 30 5.73 8.69 -8.92
N PHE A 31 5.84 8.46 -7.62
CA PHE A 31 4.88 7.64 -6.90
C PHE A 31 3.44 8.14 -7.04
N LEU A 32 3.23 9.45 -6.87
CA LEU A 32 1.89 10.03 -6.97
C LEU A 32 1.30 9.84 -8.35
N ASN A 33 2.13 9.95 -9.39
CA ASN A 33 1.67 9.81 -10.77
C ASN A 33 1.37 8.36 -11.14
N THR A 34 2.01 7.41 -10.47
CA THR A 34 1.87 6.00 -10.80
C THR A 34 1.18 5.21 -9.69
N PHE A 35 0.60 5.92 -8.73
CA PHE A 35 0.02 5.26 -7.56
C PHE A 35 -1.03 4.21 -7.93
N GLU A 36 -1.97 4.56 -8.80
CA GLU A 36 -3.01 3.62 -9.19
C GLU A 36 -2.44 2.39 -9.88
N LYS A 37 -1.48 2.60 -10.79
CA LYS A 37 -0.84 1.49 -11.47
C LYS A 37 -0.07 0.61 -10.50
N THR A 38 0.60 1.23 -9.54
CA THR A 38 1.33 0.51 -8.51
C THR A 38 0.38 -0.36 -7.69
N ILE A 39 -0.75 0.22 -7.26
CA ILE A 39 -1.77 -0.53 -6.51
C ILE A 39 -2.26 -1.73 -7.32
N GLN A 40 -2.56 -1.52 -8.60
CA GLN A 40 -3.04 -2.59 -9.46
C GLN A 40 -2.01 -3.71 -9.60
N GLN A 41 -0.77 -3.35 -9.84
CA GLN A 41 0.30 -4.34 -9.98
C GLN A 41 0.51 -5.13 -8.71
N ILE A 42 0.57 -4.43 -7.58
CA ILE A 42 0.80 -5.07 -6.29
C ILE A 42 -0.38 -5.96 -5.90
N SER A 43 -1.60 -5.51 -6.16
CA SER A 43 -2.77 -6.32 -5.84
C SER A 43 -2.75 -7.65 -6.59
N LYS A 44 -2.37 -7.62 -7.85
CA LYS A 44 -2.26 -8.84 -8.66
C LYS A 44 -1.10 -9.72 -8.18
N LYS A 45 0.02 -9.08 -7.86
CA LYS A 45 1.22 -9.81 -7.44
C LYS A 45 0.98 -10.60 -6.16
N TYR A 46 0.32 -9.98 -5.18
CA TYR A 46 0.08 -10.60 -3.89
C TYR A 46 -1.31 -11.17 -3.74
N ARG A 47 -2.15 -11.06 -4.79
CA ARG A 47 -3.52 -11.55 -4.80
C ARG A 47 -4.36 -10.96 -3.68
N VAL A 48 -4.26 -9.65 -3.52
CA VAL A 48 -5.05 -8.91 -2.55
C VAL A 48 -5.95 -7.93 -3.28
N SER A 49 -7.01 -7.49 -2.61
CA SER A 49 -7.99 -6.60 -3.22
C SER A 49 -7.42 -5.18 -3.39
N GLU A 50 -7.62 -4.60 -4.58
CA GLU A 50 -7.25 -3.20 -4.80
C GLU A 50 -8.00 -2.29 -3.83
N LYS A 51 -9.29 -2.56 -3.59
CA LYS A 51 -10.09 -1.77 -2.67
C LYS A 51 -9.53 -1.81 -1.27
N GLU A 52 -9.06 -2.97 -0.83
CA GLU A 52 -8.48 -3.10 0.49
C GLU A 52 -7.17 -2.31 0.59
N LEU A 53 -6.34 -2.38 -0.44
CA LEU A 53 -5.11 -1.59 -0.46
C LEU A 53 -5.39 -0.10 -0.45
N MET A 54 -6.29 0.35 -1.32
CA MET A 54 -6.68 1.75 -1.36
C MET A 54 -7.28 2.21 -0.03
N GLY A 55 -8.16 1.39 0.52
CA GLY A 55 -8.79 1.69 1.80
C GLY A 55 -7.78 1.80 2.93
N TYR A 56 -6.78 0.92 2.93
CA TYR A 56 -5.72 0.99 3.93
C TYR A 56 -5.00 2.34 3.88
N PHE A 57 -4.59 2.75 2.68
CA PHE A 57 -3.86 4.01 2.54
C PHE A 57 -4.72 5.22 2.85
N GLU A 58 -6.01 5.17 2.50
CA GLU A 58 -6.93 6.24 2.87
C GLU A 58 -7.03 6.38 4.38
N LYS A 59 -7.15 5.26 5.08
CA LYS A 59 -7.24 5.27 6.55
C LYS A 59 -5.95 5.78 7.18
N GLU A 60 -4.81 5.38 6.61
CA GLU A 60 -3.52 5.86 7.11
C GLU A 60 -3.42 7.38 6.98
N MET A 61 -3.87 7.92 5.86
CA MET A 61 -3.82 9.35 5.63
C MET A 61 -4.77 10.11 6.56
N LEU A 62 -5.93 9.53 6.84
CA LEU A 62 -6.92 10.17 7.70
C LEU A 62 -6.53 10.16 9.17
N THR A 63 -5.66 9.24 9.58
CA THR A 63 -5.25 9.14 10.97
C THR A 63 -4.03 10.00 11.30
N ILE A 64 -3.48 10.66 10.32
CA ILE A 64 -2.37 11.59 10.52
C ILE A 64 -2.93 12.96 10.95
#